data_60bbf662300d4ed081ab16ffa2db6c2f
#
_entry.id   60bbf662300d4ed081ab16ffa2db6c2f
#
_cell.length_a   1.000
_cell.length_b   1.000
_cell.length_c   1.000
_cell.angle_alpha   90.00
_cell.angle_beta   90.00
_cell.angle_gamma   90.00
#
_symmetry.space_group_name_H-M   'P 1'
#
loop_
_entity.id
_entity.type
_entity.pdbx_description
1 polymer ?
#
loop_
_entity_poly.entity_id
_entity_poly.type
_entity_poly.pdbx_seq_one_letter_code
_entity_poly.pdbx_strand_id
1 'polypeptide(L)'
;MKIKKILKKLLQLHPKRVDLSLDRIRRLLKDLNNPEKKITNAIQVVGTNGKHSFCSTLLEIFETAGYKVNLNVSPSLRKFNERYYFSGNYISDDKLYDLLTEVEKINKGQNITFHEFICACFFLEASRNKSNVNILESGLFLDLTPAMYWKKILHR
;
A
#
# COMPACT_ATOMS: atom_id res chain seq x y z
N MET A 1 -0.60 12.66 -17.54
CA MET A 1 -0.31 13.99 -16.96
C MET A 1 -0.90 14.20 -15.57
N LYS A 2 -2.15 13.77 -15.28
CA LYS A 2 -2.86 13.94 -14.00
C LYS A 2 -2.16 13.25 -12.81
N ILE A 3 -1.75 11.99 -12.94
CA ILE A 3 -1.07 11.21 -11.87
C ILE A 3 0.23 11.88 -11.43
N LYS A 4 1.08 12.30 -12.37
CA LYS A 4 2.34 13.00 -12.03
C LYS A 4 2.11 14.27 -11.19
N LYS A 5 1.03 15.00 -11.48
CA LYS A 5 0.68 16.23 -10.75
C LYS A 5 0.25 15.93 -9.30
N ILE A 6 -0.60 14.91 -9.10
CA ILE A 6 -1.03 14.53 -7.75
C ILE A 6 0.13 13.93 -6.94
N LEU A 7 0.97 13.07 -7.53
CA LEU A 7 2.14 12.51 -6.85
C LEU A 7 3.13 13.60 -6.41
N LYS A 8 3.36 14.62 -7.27
CA LYS A 8 4.20 15.76 -6.89
C LYS A 8 3.63 16.54 -5.69
N LYS A 9 2.31 16.74 -5.65
CA LYS A 9 1.62 17.34 -4.50
C LYS A 9 1.82 16.51 -3.23
N LEU A 10 1.62 15.19 -3.31
CA LEU A 10 1.73 14.28 -2.18
C LEU A 10 3.15 14.24 -1.58
N LEU A 11 4.18 14.35 -2.42
CA LEU A 11 5.57 14.42 -1.96
C LEU A 11 5.87 15.68 -1.11
N GLN A 12 5.04 16.70 -1.20
CA GLN A 12 5.18 17.94 -0.44
C GLN A 12 4.43 17.94 0.90
N LEU A 13 3.61 16.93 1.17
CA LEU A 13 2.80 16.87 2.40
C LEU A 13 3.65 16.64 3.66
N HIS A 14 4.87 16.14 3.52
CA HIS A 14 5.79 15.94 4.63
C HIS A 14 7.22 16.30 4.25
N PRO A 15 7.88 17.20 5.01
CA PRO A 15 9.23 17.69 4.68
C PRO A 15 10.31 16.63 4.93
N LYS A 16 10.06 15.66 5.82
CA LYS A 16 10.99 14.57 6.15
C LYS A 16 10.68 13.33 5.33
N ARG A 17 11.70 12.74 4.71
CA ARG A 17 11.54 11.49 3.96
C ARG A 17 11.29 10.28 4.85
N VAL A 18 11.83 10.31 6.07
CA VAL A 18 11.68 9.24 7.07
C VAL A 18 11.24 9.87 8.38
N ASP A 19 10.14 9.41 8.89
CA ASP A 19 9.63 9.74 10.21
C ASP A 19 8.91 8.49 10.74
N LEU A 20 9.31 8.06 11.92
CA LEU A 20 8.99 6.74 12.46
C LEU A 20 7.69 6.71 13.29
N SER A 21 7.02 7.87 13.44
CA SER A 21 5.70 7.90 14.10
C SER A 21 4.65 7.20 13.22
N LEU A 22 3.78 6.42 13.86
CA LEU A 22 2.64 5.76 13.21
C LEU A 22 1.34 6.55 13.35
N ASP A 23 1.35 7.70 14.01
CA ASP A 23 0.12 8.42 14.36
C ASP A 23 -0.58 8.99 13.13
N ARG A 24 0.18 9.46 12.15
CA ARG A 24 -0.34 10.00 10.89
C ARG A 24 -1.09 8.95 10.08
N ILE A 25 -0.48 7.77 9.89
CA ILE A 25 -1.14 6.70 9.16
C ILE A 25 -2.34 6.15 9.93
N ARG A 26 -2.26 6.02 11.25
CA ARG A 26 -3.39 5.59 12.10
C ARG A 26 -4.56 6.55 11.98
N ARG A 27 -4.29 7.85 12.02
CA ARG A 27 -5.29 8.89 11.79
C ARG A 27 -5.95 8.71 10.43
N LEU A 28 -5.16 8.66 9.34
CA LEU A 28 -5.71 8.52 8.00
C LEU A 28 -6.52 7.23 7.83
N LEU A 29 -6.03 6.10 8.34
CA LEU A 29 -6.76 4.83 8.29
C LEU A 29 -8.09 4.91 9.06
N LYS A 30 -8.11 5.57 10.21
CA LYS A 30 -9.35 5.83 10.96
C LYS A 30 -10.32 6.68 10.15
N ASP A 31 -9.85 7.74 9.50
CA ASP A 31 -10.66 8.63 8.66
C ASP A 31 -11.20 7.88 7.41
N LEU A 32 -10.52 6.83 6.98
CA LEU A 32 -10.91 5.89 5.91
C LEU A 32 -11.79 4.72 6.40
N ASN A 33 -12.30 4.76 7.64
CA ASN A 33 -13.07 3.70 8.28
C ASN A 33 -12.31 2.38 8.48
N ASN A 34 -11.03 2.46 8.81
CA ASN A 34 -10.13 1.34 9.13
C ASN A 34 -10.14 0.23 8.08
N PRO A 35 -9.82 0.52 6.82
CA PRO A 35 -9.87 -0.46 5.74
C PRO A 35 -8.90 -1.64 5.97
N GLU A 36 -7.79 -1.41 6.67
CA GLU A 36 -6.81 -2.43 7.03
C GLU A 36 -7.40 -3.59 7.84
N LYS A 37 -8.44 -3.33 8.64
CA LYS A 37 -9.10 -4.36 9.46
C LYS A 37 -9.97 -5.32 8.65
N LYS A 38 -10.26 -4.99 7.40
CA LYS A 38 -11.04 -5.82 6.48
C LYS A 38 -10.16 -6.75 5.64
N ILE A 39 -8.85 -6.58 5.73
CA ILE A 39 -7.87 -7.36 4.97
C ILE A 39 -7.54 -8.62 5.78
N THR A 40 -7.70 -9.77 5.14
CA THR A 40 -7.40 -11.09 5.71
C THR A 40 -6.22 -11.73 4.99
N ASN A 41 -5.61 -12.75 5.60
CA ASN A 41 -4.55 -13.56 4.99
C ASN A 41 -3.41 -12.70 4.38
N ALA A 42 -2.86 -11.82 5.19
CA ALA A 42 -1.78 -10.93 4.77
C ALA A 42 -0.41 -11.61 4.95
N ILE A 43 0.40 -11.57 3.91
CA ILE A 43 1.80 -12.00 3.90
C ILE A 43 2.67 -10.75 3.80
N GLN A 44 3.45 -10.50 4.83
CA GLN A 44 4.42 -9.42 4.84
C GLN A 44 5.77 -9.93 4.38
N VAL A 45 6.30 -9.36 3.30
CA VAL A 45 7.63 -9.68 2.78
C VAL A 45 8.64 -8.64 3.23
N VAL A 46 9.62 -9.10 3.98
CA VAL A 46 10.66 -8.26 4.59
C VAL A 46 12.04 -8.72 4.15
N GLY A 47 13.00 -7.83 4.11
CA GLY A 47 14.39 -8.17 3.76
C GLY A 47 15.12 -6.99 3.12
N THR A 48 16.43 -7.10 2.99
CA THR A 48 17.28 -6.08 2.36
C THR A 48 17.20 -6.17 0.84
N ASN A 49 17.39 -7.36 0.29
CA ASN A 49 17.43 -7.62 -1.15
C ASN A 49 16.41 -8.72 -1.53
N GLY A 50 16.05 -8.78 -2.82
CA GLY A 50 15.23 -9.87 -3.37
C GLY A 50 13.74 -9.81 -3.03
N LYS A 51 13.26 -8.85 -2.23
CA LYS A 51 11.84 -8.73 -1.84
C LYS A 51 10.90 -8.72 -3.04
N HIS A 52 11.19 -7.88 -4.02
CA HIS A 52 10.35 -7.75 -5.22
C HIS A 52 10.24 -9.07 -5.99
N SER A 53 11.39 -9.77 -6.20
CA SER A 53 11.40 -11.09 -6.85
C SER A 53 10.61 -12.11 -6.05
N PHE A 54 10.76 -12.11 -4.73
CA PHE A 54 10.00 -13.00 -3.84
C PHE A 54 8.49 -12.72 -3.88
N CYS A 55 8.09 -11.44 -3.85
CA CYS A 55 6.68 -11.04 -4.01
C CYS A 55 6.11 -11.51 -5.35
N SER A 56 6.86 -11.35 -6.44
CA SER A 56 6.43 -11.77 -7.78
C SER A 56 6.31 -13.30 -7.87
N THR A 57 7.22 -14.05 -7.25
CA THR A 57 7.14 -15.50 -7.18
C THR A 57 5.93 -15.97 -6.37
N LEU A 58 5.67 -15.36 -5.22
CA LEU A 58 4.48 -15.68 -4.43
C LEU A 58 3.18 -15.37 -5.19
N LEU A 59 3.12 -14.23 -5.89
CA LEU A 59 1.99 -13.88 -6.74
C LEU A 59 1.71 -14.98 -7.74
N GLU A 60 2.74 -15.40 -8.51
CA GLU A 60 2.62 -16.45 -9.53
C GLU A 60 2.17 -17.79 -8.94
N ILE A 61 2.74 -18.20 -7.80
CA ILE A 61 2.37 -19.44 -7.11
C ILE A 61 0.89 -19.42 -6.71
N PHE A 62 0.44 -18.35 -6.07
CA PHE A 62 -0.94 -18.27 -5.61
C PHE A 62 -1.94 -18.18 -6.78
N GLU A 63 -1.63 -17.42 -7.83
CA GLU A 63 -2.51 -17.31 -9.00
C GLU A 63 -2.58 -18.62 -9.79
N THR A 64 -1.45 -19.31 -9.95
CA THR A 64 -1.42 -20.65 -10.56
C THR A 64 -2.26 -21.65 -9.76
N ALA A 65 -2.28 -21.51 -8.43
CA ALA A 65 -3.15 -22.31 -7.55
C ALA A 65 -4.62 -21.85 -7.54
N GLY A 66 -5.00 -20.85 -8.35
CA GLY A 66 -6.38 -20.36 -8.49
C GLY A 66 -6.81 -19.36 -7.42
N TYR A 67 -5.88 -18.82 -6.63
CA TYR A 67 -6.21 -17.82 -5.63
C TYR A 67 -6.23 -16.39 -6.23
N LYS A 68 -7.15 -15.58 -5.74
CA LYS A 68 -7.14 -14.12 -6.01
C LYS A 68 -6.16 -13.45 -5.07
N VAL A 69 -5.23 -12.68 -5.64
CA VAL A 69 -4.15 -12.02 -4.89
C VAL A 69 -4.25 -10.52 -5.02
N ASN A 70 -4.06 -9.80 -3.91
CA ASN A 70 -3.71 -8.38 -3.93
C ASN A 70 -2.23 -8.26 -3.55
N LEU A 71 -1.50 -7.41 -4.27
CA LEU A 71 -0.06 -7.21 -4.05
C LEU A 71 0.26 -5.71 -3.98
N ASN A 72 1.06 -5.35 -2.98
CA ASN A 72 1.72 -4.05 -2.90
C ASN A 72 3.24 -4.22 -2.91
N VAL A 73 3.91 -3.56 -3.86
CA VAL A 73 5.38 -3.54 -3.97
C VAL A 73 5.95 -2.13 -3.98
N SER A 74 7.20 -1.97 -3.56
CA SER A 74 7.89 -0.69 -3.57
C SER A 74 9.41 -0.84 -3.60
N PRO A 75 10.12 -0.02 -4.41
CA PRO A 75 9.56 0.94 -5.37
C PRO A 75 9.01 0.27 -6.64
N SER A 76 8.28 1.02 -7.49
CA SER A 76 7.96 0.59 -8.85
C SER A 76 9.19 0.69 -9.76
N LEU A 77 9.31 -0.20 -10.75
CA LEU A 77 10.44 -0.24 -11.66
C LEU A 77 10.31 0.75 -12.83
N ARG A 78 9.14 0.81 -13.46
CA ARG A 78 8.88 1.63 -14.65
C ARG A 78 7.74 2.62 -14.43
N LYS A 79 6.58 2.13 -14.01
CA LYS A 79 5.36 2.93 -13.80
C LYS A 79 4.88 2.80 -12.37
N PHE A 80 4.34 3.88 -11.83
CA PHE A 80 3.81 3.89 -10.47
C PHE A 80 2.72 2.84 -10.23
N ASN A 81 1.95 2.51 -11.25
CA ASN A 81 0.88 1.50 -11.22
C ASN A 81 1.37 0.11 -10.79
N GLU A 82 2.62 -0.24 -11.08
CA GLU A 82 3.24 -1.51 -10.69
C GLU A 82 3.23 -1.76 -9.18
N ARG A 83 3.03 -0.69 -8.40
CA ARG A 83 2.93 -0.79 -6.94
C ARG A 83 1.66 -1.51 -6.47
N TYR A 84 0.64 -1.55 -7.32
CA TYR A 84 -0.68 -2.05 -6.94
C TYR A 84 -1.20 -3.07 -7.94
N TYR A 85 -1.35 -4.28 -7.48
CA TYR A 85 -1.97 -5.37 -8.21
C TYR A 85 -3.19 -5.87 -7.42
N PHE A 86 -4.33 -6.01 -8.08
CA PHE A 86 -5.59 -6.43 -7.46
C PHE A 86 -6.28 -7.48 -8.31
N SER A 87 -6.39 -8.69 -7.75
CA SER A 87 -7.17 -9.81 -8.31
C SER A 87 -6.99 -10.00 -9.83
N GLY A 88 -5.75 -10.14 -10.29
CA GLY A 88 -5.40 -10.44 -11.67
C GLY A 88 -4.91 -9.26 -12.51
N ASN A 89 -4.93 -8.01 -12.00
CA ASN A 89 -4.55 -6.85 -12.80
C ASN A 89 -3.78 -5.79 -12.02
N TYR A 90 -2.80 -5.18 -12.68
CA TYR A 90 -2.26 -3.90 -12.21
C TYR A 90 -3.30 -2.81 -12.30
N ILE A 91 -3.30 -1.90 -11.33
CA ILE A 91 -4.23 -0.78 -11.31
C ILE A 91 -4.09 0.08 -12.57
N SER A 92 -5.21 0.43 -13.21
CA SER A 92 -5.21 1.35 -14.36
C SER A 92 -4.87 2.78 -13.95
N ASP A 93 -4.47 3.62 -14.93
CA ASP A 93 -4.15 5.03 -14.68
C ASP A 93 -5.36 5.79 -14.09
N ASP A 94 -6.55 5.57 -14.64
CA ASP A 94 -7.76 6.27 -14.17
C ASP A 94 -8.11 5.83 -12.74
N LYS A 95 -8.11 4.53 -12.48
CA LYS A 95 -8.41 4.01 -11.13
C LYS A 95 -7.36 4.44 -10.10
N LEU A 96 -6.08 4.49 -10.48
CA LEU A 96 -5.02 5.00 -9.63
C LEU A 96 -5.23 6.49 -9.31
N TYR A 97 -5.57 7.30 -10.33
CA TYR A 97 -5.84 8.71 -10.13
C TYR A 97 -7.04 8.94 -9.19
N ASP A 98 -8.12 8.21 -9.39
CA ASP A 98 -9.33 8.29 -8.56
C ASP A 98 -9.03 7.89 -7.11
N LEU A 99 -8.31 6.79 -6.90
CA LEU A 99 -7.88 6.32 -5.58
C LEU A 99 -7.01 7.35 -4.84
N LEU A 100 -5.99 7.89 -5.50
CA LEU A 100 -5.12 8.91 -4.92
C LEU A 100 -5.90 10.19 -4.58
N THR A 101 -6.84 10.57 -5.43
CA THR A 101 -7.67 11.78 -5.25
C THR A 101 -8.66 11.58 -4.10
N GLU A 102 -9.28 10.41 -4.01
CA GLU A 102 -10.20 10.06 -2.93
C GLU A 102 -9.50 10.11 -1.57
N VAL A 103 -8.37 9.44 -1.43
CA VAL A 103 -7.61 9.41 -0.18
C VAL A 103 -7.11 10.81 0.20
N GLU A 104 -6.64 11.61 -0.76
CA GLU A 104 -6.22 12.99 -0.49
C GLU A 104 -7.38 13.89 -0.07
N LYS A 105 -8.57 13.71 -0.64
CA LYS A 105 -9.77 14.43 -0.22
C LYS A 105 -10.11 14.14 1.25
N ILE A 106 -9.90 12.91 1.70
CA ILE A 106 -10.12 12.52 3.10
C ILE A 106 -8.96 13.00 3.99
N ASN A 107 -7.72 12.92 3.50
CA ASN A 107 -6.55 13.44 4.22
C ASN A 107 -6.58 14.96 4.40
N LYS A 108 -7.25 15.71 3.51
CA LYS A 108 -7.42 17.18 3.57
C LYS A 108 -6.11 17.94 3.64
N GLY A 109 -5.06 17.47 2.97
CA GLY A 109 -3.74 18.10 2.98
C GLY A 109 -2.99 17.98 4.31
N GLN A 110 -3.46 17.16 5.24
CA GLN A 110 -2.79 16.98 6.52
C GLN A 110 -1.45 16.29 6.34
N ASN A 111 -0.55 16.57 7.27
CA ASN A 111 0.81 16.05 7.27
C ASN A 111 0.83 14.51 7.31
N ILE A 112 1.47 13.92 6.30
CA ILE A 112 1.64 12.46 6.16
C ILE A 112 2.83 12.18 5.24
N THR A 113 3.63 11.16 5.52
CA THR A 113 4.71 10.80 4.60
C THR A 113 4.14 10.16 3.33
N PHE A 114 4.86 10.31 2.22
CA PHE A 114 4.46 9.72 0.95
C PHE A 114 4.22 8.20 1.05
N HIS A 115 5.11 7.51 1.78
CA HIS A 115 4.98 6.06 1.96
C HIS A 115 3.71 5.68 2.76
N GLU A 116 3.43 6.36 3.86
CA GLU A 116 2.22 6.15 4.65
C GLU A 116 0.96 6.36 3.82
N PHE A 117 0.95 7.44 3.03
CA PHE A 117 -0.18 7.75 2.15
C PHE A 117 -0.42 6.64 1.12
N ILE A 118 0.64 6.16 0.46
CA ILE A 118 0.54 5.08 -0.53
C ILE A 118 0.07 3.76 0.12
N CYS A 119 0.54 3.44 1.33
CA CYS A 119 0.05 2.29 2.08
C CYS A 119 -1.45 2.41 2.40
N ALA A 120 -1.91 3.59 2.83
CA ALA A 120 -3.33 3.81 3.09
C ALA A 120 -4.19 3.63 1.82
N CYS A 121 -3.70 4.07 0.66
CA CYS A 121 -4.34 3.83 -0.63
C CYS A 121 -4.45 2.33 -0.92
N PHE A 122 -3.38 1.57 -0.72
CA PHE A 122 -3.42 0.11 -0.90
C PHE A 122 -4.47 -0.53 0.01
N PHE A 123 -4.49 -0.20 1.30
CA PHE A 123 -5.45 -0.76 2.24
C PHE A 123 -6.89 -0.46 1.85
N LEU A 124 -7.17 0.77 1.44
CA LEU A 124 -8.50 1.16 1.00
C LEU A 124 -8.95 0.33 -0.20
N GLU A 125 -8.13 0.23 -1.23
CA GLU A 125 -8.49 -0.51 -2.44
C GLU A 125 -8.52 -2.02 -2.19
N ALA A 126 -7.58 -2.59 -1.46
CA ALA A 126 -7.59 -4.01 -1.09
C ALA A 126 -8.82 -4.40 -0.28
N SER A 127 -9.30 -3.51 0.60
CA SER A 127 -10.54 -3.74 1.37
C SER A 127 -11.81 -3.82 0.51
N ARG A 128 -11.76 -3.27 -0.71
CA ARG A 128 -12.85 -3.30 -1.70
C ARG A 128 -12.74 -4.50 -2.64
N ASN A 129 -11.53 -5.00 -2.83
CA ASN A 129 -11.25 -6.14 -3.70
C ASN A 129 -11.14 -7.41 -2.85
N LYS A 130 -12.16 -8.28 -2.94
CA LYS A 130 -12.11 -9.59 -2.28
C LYS A 130 -10.98 -10.42 -2.85
N SER A 131 -10.00 -10.74 -2.03
CA SER A 131 -8.86 -11.59 -2.36
C SER A 131 -8.72 -12.73 -1.35
N ASN A 132 -8.04 -13.79 -1.75
CA ASN A 132 -7.70 -14.90 -0.87
C ASN A 132 -6.43 -14.60 -0.08
N VAL A 133 -5.50 -13.84 -0.70
CA VAL A 133 -4.19 -13.52 -0.14
C VAL A 133 -3.85 -12.06 -0.43
N ASN A 134 -3.23 -11.40 0.52
CA ASN A 134 -2.73 -10.04 0.38
C ASN A 134 -1.22 -10.03 0.66
N ILE A 135 -0.39 -9.69 -0.33
CA ILE A 135 1.07 -9.68 -0.25
C ILE A 135 1.54 -8.23 -0.13
N LEU A 136 2.35 -7.93 0.86
CA LEU A 136 2.87 -6.59 1.11
C LEU A 136 4.39 -6.61 1.23
N GLU A 137 5.04 -5.91 0.30
CA GLU A 137 6.46 -5.64 0.40
C GLU A 137 6.72 -4.52 1.41
N SER A 138 7.55 -4.79 2.41
CA SER A 138 7.95 -3.81 3.42
C SER A 138 9.26 -3.13 3.09
N GLY A 139 9.37 -1.85 3.42
CA GLY A 139 10.62 -1.09 3.32
C GLY A 139 11.70 -1.57 4.29
N LEU A 140 12.89 -0.99 4.18
CA LEU A 140 14.10 -1.37 4.91
C LEU A 140 14.02 -1.25 6.45
N PHE A 141 13.11 -0.48 7.00
CA PHE A 141 12.99 -0.22 8.43
C PHE A 141 11.82 -1.01 9.02
N LEU A 142 12.08 -2.27 9.30
CA LEU A 142 11.11 -3.29 9.73
C LEU A 142 10.31 -2.95 10.98
N ASP A 143 10.93 -2.26 11.93
CA ASP A 143 10.34 -2.05 13.25
C ASP A 143 9.55 -0.73 13.37
N LEU A 144 9.60 0.13 12.34
CA LEU A 144 9.16 1.51 12.42
C LEU A 144 8.36 1.98 11.18
N THR A 145 7.96 1.04 10.33
CA THR A 145 7.13 1.34 9.16
C THR A 145 5.67 0.97 9.39
N PRO A 146 4.73 1.45 8.55
CA PRO A 146 3.35 0.98 8.53
C PRO A 146 3.19 -0.55 8.53
N ALA A 147 4.23 -1.28 8.13
CA ALA A 147 4.32 -2.73 8.20
C ALA A 147 4.29 -3.30 9.64
N MET A 148 4.82 -2.57 10.64
CA MET A 148 4.62 -2.94 12.05
C MET A 148 3.18 -2.81 12.52
N TYR A 149 2.43 -1.91 11.90
CA TYR A 149 1.01 -1.81 12.17
C TYR A 149 0.29 -3.13 11.85
N TRP A 150 0.76 -3.86 10.85
CA TRP A 150 0.29 -5.19 10.51
C TRP A 150 0.56 -6.24 11.58
N LYS A 151 1.76 -6.26 12.15
CA LYS A 151 2.10 -7.21 13.22
C LYS A 151 1.16 -7.08 14.42
N LYS A 152 0.71 -5.86 14.73
CA LYS A 152 -0.28 -5.60 15.78
C LYS A 152 -1.72 -5.92 15.38
N ILE A 153 -2.04 -5.94 14.09
CA ILE A 153 -3.40 -6.26 13.60
C ILE A 153 -3.56 -7.77 13.43
N LEU A 154 -2.54 -8.46 12.94
CA LEU A 154 -2.58 -9.89 12.66
C LEU A 154 -2.44 -10.79 13.91
N HIS A 155 -2.01 -10.23 15.04
CA HIS A 155 -1.85 -10.95 16.32
C HIS A 155 -2.93 -10.61 17.37
N ARG A 156 -4.10 -10.16 16.92
CA ARG A 156 -5.28 -10.00 17.78
C ARG A 156 -6.36 -11.01 17.47
#